data_ab176885e3a8b681eb9d764ff0506104
#
_entry.id   ab176885e3a8b681eb9d764ff0506104
#
_cell.length_a   1.000
_cell.length_b   1.000
_cell.length_c   1.000
_cell.angle_alpha   90.00
_cell.angle_beta   90.00
_cell.angle_gamma   90.00
#
_symmetry.space_group_name_H-M   'P 1'
#
loop_
_entity.id
_entity.type
_entity.pdbx_description
1 polymer ?
#
loop_
_entity_poly.entity_id
_entity_poly.type
_entity_poly.pdbx_seq_one_letter_code
_entity_poly.pdbx_strand_id
1 'polypeptide(L)'
;MKKDRTAEKDIKKTAVKAENTVNETGKEKKKNGIREVLSGKRFAKNTNMAVLVVVAVAVFVLVNILFRLLPDIDLTTGKLFTLTDVTRREMNALEKDVTIYALYDRVEGESETGPGKRAELVKVLDLYDQFPRITVKYVDLDRNPSFLKNTVGESAAGNYAKNDYIVKCGNNLRHLTSSDLYVTETQTYNYFYEYEITYGLQAETKLTSAVLKVTGDTPVIYYSTGFGENQMSKYSKLIDYIDDSGYDVETIDLRVSDIPENAASIIFCGPAEDLTDAAADKLDRWLKKGHAAFFFMDVKNLTGDTVVYEQFTNFNAIFANYGISLERTIVEESGDYAMQGTGEDRIFKANTSQQGSLETLKRSEVYVANSRSLDLDNTKSTAEAEAIISTTKNATSVSIDNDNNTRSGISVVAASGKCYQGSATSQIIVFGSSWSFSDMLLTYYGASVPQQIVASSMRWMKLESKSNVGDSIEARKYNNGVKSAVMVTDNQMTVYVIVTMIALPLAILAIGLIIWLRRRHL
;
A
#
# COMPACT_ATOMS: atom_id res chain seq x y z
N MET A 1 -83.67 -54.77 -56.16
CA MET A 1 -82.50 -53.85 -55.99
C MET A 1 -82.89 -52.37 -55.89
N LYS A 2 -83.96 -52.01 -55.20
CA LYS A 2 -84.33 -50.60 -55.02
C LYS A 2 -84.66 -50.20 -53.56
N LYS A 3 -84.50 -51.13 -52.56
CA LYS A 3 -84.79 -50.85 -51.13
C LYS A 3 -83.57 -50.53 -50.31
N ASP A 4 -82.34 -50.90 -50.73
CA ASP A 4 -81.14 -50.68 -49.96
C ASP A 4 -80.51 -49.30 -50.11
N ARG A 5 -80.79 -48.58 -51.16
CA ARG A 5 -80.21 -47.23 -51.35
C ARG A 5 -80.85 -46.10 -50.48
N THR A 6 -82.06 -46.35 -49.95
CA THR A 6 -82.80 -45.35 -49.18
C THR A 6 -82.36 -45.38 -47.71
N ALA A 7 -82.06 -46.58 -47.16
CA ALA A 7 -81.60 -46.77 -45.79
C ALA A 7 -80.19 -46.20 -45.58
N GLU A 8 -79.34 -46.35 -46.60
CA GLU A 8 -77.95 -45.80 -46.54
C GLU A 8 -77.87 -44.27 -46.61
N LYS A 9 -78.81 -43.63 -47.30
CA LYS A 9 -78.91 -42.16 -47.38
C LYS A 9 -79.41 -41.56 -46.04
N ASP A 10 -80.32 -42.20 -45.33
CA ASP A 10 -80.89 -41.72 -44.09
C ASP A 10 -79.91 -41.88 -42.94
N ILE A 11 -79.10 -42.97 -42.94
CA ILE A 11 -78.02 -43.16 -41.97
C ILE A 11 -76.89 -42.10 -42.11
N LYS A 12 -76.52 -41.76 -43.41
CA LYS A 12 -75.50 -40.71 -43.63
C LYS A 12 -76.04 -39.30 -43.29
N LYS A 13 -77.31 -38.99 -43.51
CA LYS A 13 -77.93 -37.72 -43.11
C LYS A 13 -78.02 -37.57 -41.58
N THR A 14 -78.31 -38.66 -40.84
CA THR A 14 -78.40 -38.62 -39.41
C THR A 14 -77.00 -38.51 -38.74
N ALA A 15 -75.96 -39.18 -39.32
CA ALA A 15 -74.59 -39.07 -38.87
C ALA A 15 -74.01 -37.65 -39.06
N VAL A 16 -74.23 -37.03 -40.24
CA VAL A 16 -73.79 -35.67 -40.54
C VAL A 16 -74.49 -34.63 -39.64
N LYS A 17 -75.77 -34.85 -39.30
CA LYS A 17 -76.53 -33.97 -38.40
C LYS A 17 -76.08 -34.09 -36.95
N ALA A 18 -75.73 -35.31 -36.53
CA ALA A 18 -75.16 -35.53 -35.17
C ALA A 18 -73.78 -34.93 -35.02
N GLU A 19 -72.92 -35.03 -36.05
CA GLU A 19 -71.56 -34.47 -36.04
C GLU A 19 -71.55 -32.94 -36.06
N ASN A 20 -72.44 -32.30 -36.79
CA ASN A 20 -72.62 -30.86 -36.81
C ASN A 20 -73.19 -30.33 -35.47
N THR A 21 -74.09 -31.07 -34.78
CA THR A 21 -74.66 -30.67 -33.52
C THR A 21 -73.66 -30.78 -32.39
N VAL A 22 -72.74 -31.77 -32.41
CA VAL A 22 -71.68 -31.95 -31.43
C VAL A 22 -70.60 -30.86 -31.63
N ASN A 23 -70.31 -30.49 -32.92
CA ASN A 23 -69.35 -29.41 -33.18
C ASN A 23 -69.85 -28.02 -32.79
N GLU A 24 -71.15 -27.73 -32.98
CA GLU A 24 -71.72 -26.45 -32.53
C GLU A 24 -71.87 -26.32 -31.05
N THR A 25 -72.24 -27.38 -30.32
CA THR A 25 -72.28 -27.37 -28.83
C THR A 25 -70.90 -27.34 -28.24
N GLY A 26 -69.91 -27.95 -28.85
CA GLY A 26 -68.51 -27.87 -28.43
C GLY A 26 -67.87 -26.48 -28.59
N LYS A 27 -68.24 -25.78 -29.72
CA LYS A 27 -67.78 -24.40 -29.96
C LYS A 27 -68.47 -23.38 -29.05
N GLU A 28 -69.79 -23.55 -28.77
CA GLU A 28 -70.50 -22.67 -27.83
C GLU A 28 -70.09 -22.88 -26.43
N LYS A 29 -69.83 -24.11 -25.92
CA LYS A 29 -69.28 -24.36 -24.64
C LYS A 29 -67.83 -23.79 -24.45
N LYS A 30 -66.99 -23.86 -25.48
CA LYS A 30 -65.67 -23.23 -25.44
C LYS A 30 -65.73 -21.70 -25.46
N LYS A 31 -66.63 -21.09 -26.29
CA LYS A 31 -66.79 -19.64 -26.30
C LYS A 31 -67.42 -19.12 -25.00
N ASN A 32 -68.38 -19.79 -24.43
CA ASN A 32 -68.97 -19.40 -23.15
C ASN A 32 -68.03 -19.63 -21.98
N GLY A 33 -67.21 -20.70 -21.98
CA GLY A 33 -66.18 -20.93 -20.96
C GLY A 33 -65.09 -19.87 -20.95
N ILE A 34 -64.65 -19.42 -22.13
CA ILE A 34 -63.67 -18.33 -22.23
C ILE A 34 -64.30 -16.98 -21.83
N ARG A 35 -65.58 -16.74 -22.15
CA ARG A 35 -66.28 -15.51 -21.80
C ARG A 35 -66.64 -15.46 -20.28
N GLU A 36 -66.94 -16.59 -19.65
CA GLU A 36 -67.14 -16.70 -18.20
C GLU A 36 -65.83 -16.58 -17.41
N VAL A 37 -64.71 -17.12 -17.93
CA VAL A 37 -63.38 -16.95 -17.34
C VAL A 37 -62.92 -15.49 -17.45
N LEU A 38 -63.30 -14.78 -18.53
CA LEU A 38 -62.94 -13.37 -18.72
C LEU A 38 -63.88 -12.36 -18.02
N SER A 39 -65.14 -12.74 -17.69
CA SER A 39 -66.12 -11.82 -17.11
C SER A 39 -66.40 -11.99 -15.61
N GLY A 40 -65.81 -12.99 -14.96
CA GLY A 40 -66.04 -13.27 -13.55
C GLY A 40 -65.12 -12.49 -12.61
N LYS A 41 -65.62 -12.18 -11.42
CA LYS A 41 -64.79 -11.61 -10.30
C LYS A 41 -63.48 -12.37 -10.05
N ARG A 42 -63.39 -13.64 -10.49
CA ARG A 42 -62.18 -14.47 -10.40
C ARG A 42 -61.11 -14.05 -11.44
N PHE A 43 -61.54 -13.62 -12.68
CA PHE A 43 -60.60 -13.16 -13.72
C PHE A 43 -59.96 -11.81 -13.31
N ALA A 44 -60.78 -10.87 -12.80
CA ALA A 44 -60.24 -9.60 -12.29
C ALA A 44 -59.29 -9.79 -11.11
N LYS A 45 -59.55 -10.78 -10.25
CA LYS A 45 -58.67 -11.11 -9.12
C LYS A 45 -57.35 -11.77 -9.56
N ASN A 46 -57.39 -12.65 -10.58
CA ASN A 46 -56.25 -13.27 -11.16
C ASN A 46 -55.43 -12.29 -12.03
N THR A 47 -56.12 -11.37 -12.73
CA THR A 47 -55.47 -10.31 -13.50
C THR A 47 -54.74 -9.34 -12.60
N ASN A 48 -55.34 -8.94 -11.46
CA ASN A 48 -54.65 -8.11 -10.49
C ASN A 48 -53.40 -8.80 -9.89
N MET A 49 -53.47 -10.13 -9.67
CA MET A 49 -52.34 -10.90 -9.21
C MET A 49 -51.24 -11.02 -10.29
N ALA A 50 -51.61 -11.26 -11.54
CA ALA A 50 -50.67 -11.28 -12.66
C ALA A 50 -50.00 -9.91 -12.88
N VAL A 51 -50.76 -8.82 -12.79
CA VAL A 51 -50.24 -7.46 -12.87
C VAL A 51 -49.27 -7.20 -11.70
N LEU A 52 -49.59 -7.64 -10.49
CA LEU A 52 -48.71 -7.47 -9.31
C LEU A 52 -47.41 -8.24 -9.48
N VAL A 53 -47.43 -9.45 -10.03
CA VAL A 53 -46.23 -10.23 -10.36
C VAL A 53 -45.39 -9.54 -11.42
N VAL A 54 -46.01 -9.03 -12.49
CA VAL A 54 -45.31 -8.28 -13.54
C VAL A 54 -44.67 -7.01 -13.01
N VAL A 55 -45.39 -6.27 -12.15
CA VAL A 55 -44.84 -5.09 -11.48
C VAL A 55 -43.70 -5.48 -10.55
N ALA A 56 -43.80 -6.55 -9.77
CA ALA A 56 -42.72 -7.02 -8.91
C ALA A 56 -41.45 -7.42 -9.70
N VAL A 57 -41.65 -8.12 -10.83
CA VAL A 57 -40.54 -8.46 -11.74
C VAL A 57 -39.95 -7.20 -12.38
N ALA A 58 -40.77 -6.25 -12.79
CA ALA A 58 -40.31 -4.98 -13.35
C ALA A 58 -39.51 -4.17 -12.31
N VAL A 59 -40.00 -4.09 -11.08
CA VAL A 59 -39.27 -3.45 -9.95
C VAL A 59 -37.95 -4.18 -9.67
N PHE A 60 -37.95 -5.51 -9.64
CA PHE A 60 -36.74 -6.29 -9.47
C PHE A 60 -35.69 -6.02 -10.57
N VAL A 61 -36.14 -6.00 -11.85
CA VAL A 61 -35.26 -5.66 -12.97
C VAL A 61 -34.76 -4.23 -12.86
N LEU A 62 -35.62 -3.29 -12.51
CA LEU A 62 -35.26 -1.87 -12.31
C LEU A 62 -34.26 -1.67 -11.17
N VAL A 63 -34.46 -2.36 -10.06
CA VAL A 63 -33.53 -2.38 -8.92
C VAL A 63 -32.17 -2.97 -9.35
N ASN A 64 -32.16 -4.08 -10.09
CA ASN A 64 -30.91 -4.65 -10.61
C ASN A 64 -30.19 -3.71 -11.59
N ILE A 65 -30.93 -3.01 -12.45
CA ILE A 65 -30.34 -1.99 -13.33
C ILE A 65 -29.79 -0.82 -12.50
N LEU A 66 -30.54 -0.38 -11.49
CA LEU A 66 -30.11 0.69 -10.59
C LEU A 66 -28.83 0.31 -9.83
N PHE A 67 -28.74 -0.93 -9.31
CA PHE A 67 -27.52 -1.43 -8.66
C PHE A 67 -26.32 -1.50 -9.60
N ARG A 68 -26.53 -1.73 -10.90
CA ARG A 68 -25.44 -1.67 -11.90
C ARG A 68 -24.99 -0.26 -12.25
N LEU A 69 -25.82 0.75 -11.98
CA LEU A 69 -25.50 2.17 -12.20
C LEU A 69 -24.89 2.83 -10.97
N LEU A 70 -24.97 2.18 -9.79
CA LEU A 70 -24.28 2.64 -8.60
C LEU A 70 -22.78 2.35 -8.74
N PRO A 71 -21.90 3.26 -8.31
CA PRO A 71 -20.49 2.98 -8.25
C PRO A 71 -20.23 1.75 -7.35
N ASP A 72 -19.25 0.96 -7.73
CA ASP A 72 -18.85 -0.22 -6.95
C ASP A 72 -18.54 0.18 -5.52
N ILE A 73 -19.30 -0.36 -4.57
CA ILE A 73 -19.07 -0.13 -3.14
C ILE A 73 -18.00 -1.12 -2.68
N ASP A 74 -16.86 -0.60 -2.29
CA ASP A 74 -15.79 -1.40 -1.71
C ASP A 74 -16.20 -1.88 -0.31
N LEU A 75 -16.57 -3.14 -0.22
CA LEU A 75 -16.98 -3.83 1.01
C LEU A 75 -15.79 -4.51 1.71
N THR A 76 -14.58 -4.38 1.20
CA THR A 76 -13.39 -4.95 1.85
C THR A 76 -13.11 -4.22 3.16
N THR A 77 -12.72 -4.96 4.19
CA THR A 77 -12.50 -4.41 5.54
C THR A 77 -11.42 -3.33 5.57
N GLY A 78 -10.43 -3.41 4.66
CA GLY A 78 -9.34 -2.45 4.49
C GLY A 78 -9.59 -1.40 3.40
N LYS A 79 -10.76 -1.38 2.76
CA LYS A 79 -11.03 -0.58 1.56
C LYS A 79 -9.93 -0.73 0.50
N LEU A 80 -9.60 -1.98 0.17
CA LEU A 80 -8.49 -2.35 -0.71
C LEU A 80 -8.60 -1.74 -2.11
N PHE A 81 -9.83 -1.48 -2.56
CA PHE A 81 -10.16 -0.97 -3.90
C PHE A 81 -10.78 0.43 -3.85
N THR A 82 -10.42 1.23 -2.86
CA THR A 82 -10.85 2.64 -2.76
C THR A 82 -9.61 3.51 -2.65
N LEU A 83 -9.33 4.35 -3.62
CA LEU A 83 -8.18 5.27 -3.57
C LEU A 83 -8.37 6.33 -2.49
N THR A 84 -7.27 6.72 -1.85
CA THR A 84 -7.24 7.81 -0.86
C THR A 84 -7.55 9.16 -1.52
N ASP A 85 -7.97 10.13 -0.71
CA ASP A 85 -8.21 11.50 -1.20
C ASP A 85 -6.91 12.16 -1.68
N VAL A 86 -5.77 11.76 -1.13
CA VAL A 86 -4.45 12.22 -1.58
C VAL A 86 -4.19 11.75 -2.99
N THR A 87 -4.29 10.45 -3.26
CA THR A 87 -4.14 9.91 -4.63
C THR A 87 -5.10 10.58 -5.61
N ARG A 88 -6.37 10.71 -5.25
CA ARG A 88 -7.37 11.34 -6.11
C ARG A 88 -7.03 12.79 -6.44
N ARG A 89 -6.58 13.56 -5.46
CA ARG A 89 -6.17 14.96 -5.67
C ARG A 89 -4.97 15.04 -6.61
N GLU A 90 -3.91 14.28 -6.34
CA GLU A 90 -2.69 14.31 -7.14
C GLU A 90 -2.92 13.81 -8.58
N MET A 91 -3.66 12.71 -8.75
CA MET A 91 -3.95 12.17 -10.09
C MET A 91 -4.86 13.09 -10.92
N ASN A 92 -5.79 13.81 -10.29
CA ASN A 92 -6.60 14.83 -10.97
C ASN A 92 -5.81 16.12 -11.31
N ALA A 93 -4.74 16.41 -10.57
CA ALA A 93 -3.90 17.58 -10.79
C ALA A 93 -2.80 17.35 -11.85
N LEU A 94 -2.71 16.17 -12.44
CA LEU A 94 -1.71 15.85 -13.48
C LEU A 94 -1.89 16.76 -14.71
N GLU A 95 -0.79 17.33 -15.18
CA GLU A 95 -0.75 18.12 -16.40
C GLU A 95 -0.28 17.33 -17.62
N LYS A 96 0.47 16.23 -17.39
CA LYS A 96 1.07 15.37 -18.43
C LYS A 96 0.35 14.03 -18.49
N ASP A 97 0.29 13.46 -19.70
CA ASP A 97 -0.30 12.14 -19.90
C ASP A 97 0.68 11.03 -19.46
N VAL A 98 0.16 10.09 -18.69
CA VAL A 98 0.90 8.94 -18.17
C VAL A 98 0.31 7.64 -18.70
N THR A 99 1.15 6.71 -19.10
CA THR A 99 0.73 5.36 -19.44
C THR A 99 1.31 4.36 -18.45
N ILE A 100 0.46 3.55 -17.86
CA ILE A 100 0.85 2.42 -17.01
C ILE A 100 0.72 1.15 -17.85
N TYR A 101 1.82 0.46 -18.07
CA TYR A 101 1.84 -0.82 -18.76
C TYR A 101 1.90 -1.94 -17.72
N ALA A 102 0.95 -2.87 -17.76
CA ALA A 102 1.00 -4.13 -17.03
C ALA A 102 1.48 -5.23 -17.99
N LEU A 103 2.60 -5.87 -17.68
CA LEU A 103 3.28 -6.79 -18.60
C LEU A 103 2.68 -8.21 -18.55
N TYR A 104 1.37 -8.33 -18.75
CA TYR A 104 0.62 -9.58 -18.83
C TYR A 104 -0.71 -9.36 -19.59
N ASP A 105 -1.36 -10.47 -19.97
CA ASP A 105 -2.70 -10.42 -20.54
C ASP A 105 -3.75 -10.12 -19.46
N ARG A 106 -4.68 -9.18 -19.73
CA ARG A 106 -5.69 -8.76 -18.75
C ARG A 106 -6.56 -9.93 -18.27
N VAL A 107 -7.02 -10.78 -19.19
CA VAL A 107 -7.92 -11.90 -18.87
C VAL A 107 -7.18 -12.92 -18.00
N GLU A 108 -5.89 -13.15 -18.27
CA GLU A 108 -5.03 -13.99 -17.42
C GLU A 108 -4.92 -13.39 -16.01
N GLY A 109 -4.68 -12.08 -15.90
CA GLY A 109 -4.63 -11.38 -14.62
C GLY A 109 -5.94 -11.47 -13.83
N GLU A 110 -7.08 -11.25 -14.46
CA GLU A 110 -8.41 -11.35 -13.84
C GLU A 110 -8.74 -12.76 -13.36
N SER A 111 -8.19 -13.80 -13.98
CA SER A 111 -8.44 -15.20 -13.61
C SER A 111 -7.76 -15.63 -12.31
N GLU A 112 -6.70 -14.94 -11.91
CA GLU A 112 -5.97 -15.21 -10.68
C GLU A 112 -6.59 -14.48 -9.49
N THR A 113 -7.54 -15.11 -8.83
CA THR A 113 -8.28 -14.53 -7.71
C THR A 113 -7.69 -14.93 -6.36
N GLY A 114 -7.80 -14.04 -5.36
CA GLY A 114 -7.37 -14.27 -3.98
C GLY A 114 -6.40 -13.21 -3.47
N PRO A 115 -6.09 -13.21 -2.16
CA PRO A 115 -5.10 -12.32 -1.57
C PRO A 115 -3.71 -12.48 -2.21
N GLY A 116 -3.08 -11.37 -2.60
CA GLY A 116 -1.78 -11.38 -3.26
C GLY A 116 -1.81 -11.88 -4.71
N LYS A 117 -2.97 -11.89 -5.35
CA LYS A 117 -3.14 -12.35 -6.73
C LYS A 117 -3.42 -11.20 -7.69
N ARG A 118 -3.06 -11.37 -8.97
CA ARG A 118 -3.12 -10.33 -10.01
C ARG A 118 -4.51 -9.69 -10.19
N ALA A 119 -5.59 -10.40 -9.91
CA ALA A 119 -6.95 -9.84 -9.99
C ALA A 119 -7.16 -8.64 -9.06
N GLU A 120 -6.44 -8.55 -7.94
CA GLU A 120 -6.47 -7.38 -7.06
C GLU A 120 -5.78 -6.18 -7.73
N LEU A 121 -4.63 -6.42 -8.38
CA LEU A 121 -3.90 -5.37 -9.09
C LEU A 121 -4.67 -4.88 -10.31
N VAL A 122 -5.36 -5.75 -11.04
CA VAL A 122 -6.25 -5.35 -12.14
C VAL A 122 -7.32 -4.37 -11.65
N LYS A 123 -7.96 -4.64 -10.50
CA LYS A 123 -8.96 -3.72 -9.91
C LYS A 123 -8.35 -2.37 -9.52
N VAL A 124 -7.15 -2.37 -8.95
CA VAL A 124 -6.46 -1.11 -8.63
C VAL A 124 -6.12 -0.35 -9.90
N LEU A 125 -5.59 -1.01 -10.92
CA LEU A 125 -5.30 -0.39 -12.21
C LEU A 125 -6.54 0.21 -12.87
N ASP A 126 -7.68 -0.46 -12.78
CA ASP A 126 -8.97 0.06 -13.29
C ASP A 126 -9.40 1.36 -12.57
N LEU A 127 -9.01 1.55 -11.30
CA LEU A 127 -9.23 2.82 -10.59
C LEU A 127 -8.33 3.94 -11.13
N TYR A 128 -7.08 3.60 -11.51
CA TYR A 128 -6.17 4.58 -12.12
C TYR A 128 -6.58 4.94 -13.55
N ASP A 129 -7.09 3.99 -14.33
CA ASP A 129 -7.56 4.23 -15.70
C ASP A 129 -8.77 5.17 -15.78
N GLN A 130 -9.43 5.45 -14.65
CA GLN A 130 -10.54 6.43 -14.57
C GLN A 130 -10.05 7.89 -14.58
N PHE A 131 -8.77 8.15 -14.32
CA PHE A 131 -8.25 9.52 -14.32
C PHE A 131 -7.99 10.04 -15.74
N PRO A 132 -8.32 11.30 -16.04
CA PRO A 132 -8.28 11.85 -17.41
C PRO A 132 -6.90 11.78 -18.10
N ARG A 133 -5.82 11.79 -17.30
CA ARG A 133 -4.44 11.80 -17.79
C ARG A 133 -3.71 10.48 -17.62
N ILE A 134 -4.38 9.44 -17.15
CA ILE A 134 -3.79 8.12 -16.97
C ILE A 134 -4.42 7.14 -17.93
N THR A 135 -3.61 6.33 -18.58
CA THR A 135 -4.06 5.24 -19.46
C THR A 135 -3.38 3.95 -19.03
N VAL A 136 -4.16 2.93 -18.73
CA VAL A 136 -3.65 1.59 -18.41
C VAL A 136 -3.65 0.71 -19.65
N LYS A 137 -2.52 0.03 -19.92
CA LYS A 137 -2.37 -0.89 -21.05
C LYS A 137 -1.81 -2.23 -20.57
N TYR A 138 -2.46 -3.29 -20.98
CA TYR A 138 -2.02 -4.66 -20.74
C TYR A 138 -1.24 -5.17 -21.95
N VAL A 139 -0.04 -5.68 -21.74
CA VAL A 139 0.87 -6.12 -22.80
C VAL A 139 1.38 -7.52 -22.48
N ASP A 140 0.91 -8.48 -23.23
CA ASP A 140 1.43 -9.85 -23.22
C ASP A 140 2.79 -9.88 -23.93
N LEU A 141 3.86 -10.11 -23.21
CA LEU A 141 5.23 -10.16 -23.76
C LEU A 141 5.44 -11.36 -24.68
N ASP A 142 4.71 -12.45 -24.50
CA ASP A 142 4.78 -13.64 -25.36
C ASP A 142 4.21 -13.32 -26.76
N ARG A 143 3.18 -12.48 -26.81
CA ARG A 143 2.58 -11.99 -28.07
C ARG A 143 3.29 -10.78 -28.66
N ASN A 144 3.99 -10.01 -27.83
CA ASN A 144 4.68 -8.78 -28.23
C ASN A 144 6.16 -8.77 -27.77
N PRO A 145 7.01 -9.65 -28.27
CA PRO A 145 8.38 -9.81 -27.77
C PRO A 145 9.29 -8.58 -28.02
N SER A 146 8.92 -7.73 -28.97
CA SER A 146 9.68 -6.49 -29.25
C SER A 146 9.25 -5.29 -28.39
N PHE A 147 8.18 -5.42 -27.60
CA PHE A 147 7.60 -4.30 -26.84
C PHE A 147 8.61 -3.65 -25.90
N LEU A 148 9.32 -4.45 -25.11
CA LEU A 148 10.32 -3.94 -24.16
C LEU A 148 11.43 -3.19 -24.85
N LYS A 149 12.03 -3.76 -25.93
CA LYS A 149 13.08 -3.08 -26.70
C LYS A 149 12.64 -1.71 -27.23
N ASN A 150 11.39 -1.63 -27.69
CA ASN A 150 10.81 -0.40 -28.23
C ASN A 150 10.41 0.62 -27.16
N THR A 151 10.12 0.17 -25.95
CA THR A 151 9.57 1.02 -24.86
C THR A 151 10.66 1.51 -23.93
N VAL A 152 11.60 0.63 -23.55
CA VAL A 152 12.65 0.93 -22.54
C VAL A 152 14.06 0.92 -23.13
N GLY A 153 14.21 0.51 -24.37
CA GLY A 153 15.51 0.37 -25.05
C GLY A 153 16.12 -1.03 -24.95
N GLU A 154 17.01 -1.35 -25.89
CA GLU A 154 17.55 -2.72 -25.99
C GLU A 154 18.43 -3.12 -24.79
N SER A 155 19.21 -2.17 -24.25
CA SER A 155 20.10 -2.40 -23.10
C SER A 155 19.34 -2.61 -21.79
N ALA A 156 18.18 -1.97 -21.61
CA ALA A 156 17.38 -2.06 -20.40
C ALA A 156 16.32 -3.19 -20.44
N ALA A 157 16.00 -3.68 -21.63
CA ALA A 157 14.90 -4.66 -21.81
C ALA A 157 15.08 -5.95 -20.98
N GLY A 158 16.32 -6.36 -20.71
CA GLY A 158 16.62 -7.55 -19.91
C GLY A 158 16.32 -7.42 -18.42
N ASN A 159 16.06 -6.21 -17.91
CA ASN A 159 15.74 -5.95 -16.51
C ASN A 159 14.23 -6.10 -16.20
N TYR A 160 13.41 -6.32 -17.22
CA TYR A 160 11.95 -6.41 -17.10
C TYR A 160 11.47 -7.84 -17.33
N ALA A 161 10.56 -8.29 -16.53
CA ALA A 161 9.98 -9.62 -16.60
C ALA A 161 8.47 -9.60 -16.85
N LYS A 162 7.90 -10.77 -17.16
CA LYS A 162 6.44 -10.95 -17.17
C LYS A 162 5.89 -10.65 -15.78
N ASN A 163 4.77 -9.98 -15.71
CA ASN A 163 4.06 -9.49 -14.51
C ASN A 163 4.67 -8.23 -13.87
N ASP A 164 5.68 -7.61 -14.47
CA ASP A 164 6.14 -6.30 -14.06
C ASP A 164 5.23 -5.19 -14.60
N TYR A 165 5.49 -3.97 -14.14
CA TYR A 165 4.75 -2.77 -14.54
C TYR A 165 5.75 -1.69 -14.99
N ILE A 166 5.34 -0.91 -15.98
CA ILE A 166 6.10 0.25 -16.45
C ILE A 166 5.19 1.46 -16.38
N VAL A 167 5.56 2.47 -15.61
CA VAL A 167 4.91 3.78 -15.58
C VAL A 167 5.72 4.72 -16.47
N LYS A 168 5.08 5.33 -17.47
CA LYS A 168 5.74 6.13 -18.50
C LYS A 168 5.07 7.47 -18.72
N CYS A 169 5.89 8.55 -18.74
CA CYS A 169 5.49 9.89 -19.17
C CYS A 169 6.55 10.46 -20.11
N GLY A 170 6.25 10.56 -21.38
CA GLY A 170 7.25 10.95 -22.38
C GLY A 170 8.44 10.00 -22.41
N ASN A 171 9.64 10.49 -22.04
CA ASN A 171 10.86 9.69 -21.95
C ASN A 171 11.12 9.17 -20.53
N ASN A 172 10.44 9.68 -19.51
CA ASN A 172 10.62 9.24 -18.14
C ASN A 172 9.91 7.90 -17.91
N LEU A 173 10.60 6.98 -17.26
CA LEU A 173 10.14 5.64 -16.99
C LEU A 173 10.39 5.28 -15.52
N ARG A 174 9.46 4.52 -14.93
CA ARG A 174 9.64 3.83 -13.65
C ARG A 174 9.26 2.36 -13.84
N HIS A 175 10.09 1.49 -13.31
CA HIS A 175 9.87 0.05 -13.26
C HIS A 175 9.33 -0.32 -11.88
N LEU A 176 8.28 -1.10 -11.84
CA LEU A 176 7.76 -1.72 -10.63
C LEU A 176 7.64 -3.22 -10.88
N THR A 177 8.15 -4.01 -9.97
CA THR A 177 7.95 -5.46 -10.00
C THR A 177 6.61 -5.82 -9.37
N SER A 178 6.11 -7.02 -9.62
CA SER A 178 4.87 -7.48 -8.97
C SER A 178 5.00 -7.51 -7.45
N SER A 179 6.19 -7.85 -6.92
CA SER A 179 6.46 -7.87 -5.48
C SER A 179 6.42 -6.48 -4.84
N ASP A 180 6.78 -5.43 -5.57
CA ASP A 180 6.72 -4.06 -5.06
C ASP A 180 5.29 -3.59 -4.74
N LEU A 181 4.29 -4.22 -5.34
CA LEU A 181 2.89 -3.83 -5.18
C LEU A 181 2.19 -4.51 -4.01
N TYR A 182 2.86 -5.44 -3.34
CA TYR A 182 2.35 -6.17 -2.17
C TYR A 182 3.23 -5.95 -0.95
N VAL A 183 2.63 -6.00 0.23
CA VAL A 183 3.38 -6.08 1.49
C VAL A 183 3.62 -7.55 1.80
N THR A 184 4.87 -7.96 1.77
CA THR A 184 5.29 -9.32 2.14
C THR A 184 6.09 -9.28 3.42
N GLU A 185 5.92 -10.29 4.26
CA GLU A 185 6.76 -10.52 5.43
C GLU A 185 7.28 -11.95 5.37
N THR A 186 8.57 -12.12 5.62
CA THR A 186 9.17 -13.43 5.77
C THR A 186 8.86 -13.97 7.15
N GLN A 187 8.21 -15.12 7.25
CA GLN A 187 8.02 -15.83 8.51
C GLN A 187 8.92 -17.05 8.55
N THR A 188 9.67 -17.19 9.65
CA THR A 188 10.50 -18.37 9.90
C THR A 188 9.70 -19.41 10.67
N TYR A 189 9.44 -20.54 10.05
CA TYR A 189 8.86 -21.71 10.69
C TYR A 189 9.95 -22.74 10.95
N ASN A 190 10.46 -22.79 12.17
CA ASN A 190 11.66 -23.52 12.55
C ASN A 190 12.95 -23.02 11.86
N TYR A 191 14.12 -23.31 12.42
CA TYR A 191 15.44 -22.88 11.97
C TYR A 191 15.80 -23.18 10.50
N PHE A 192 14.91 -23.84 9.73
CA PHE A 192 15.21 -24.37 8.39
C PHE A 192 14.24 -23.97 7.28
N TYR A 193 13.11 -23.33 7.59
CA TYR A 193 12.12 -22.97 6.58
C TYR A 193 11.65 -21.52 6.77
N GLU A 194 12.03 -20.68 5.82
CA GLU A 194 11.49 -19.34 5.66
C GLU A 194 10.44 -19.37 4.55
N TYR A 195 9.31 -18.69 4.77
CA TYR A 195 8.29 -18.52 3.76
C TYR A 195 7.76 -17.09 3.78
N GLU A 196 7.51 -16.55 2.59
CA GLU A 196 6.90 -15.25 2.45
C GLU A 196 5.38 -15.34 2.57
N ILE A 197 4.81 -14.49 3.41
CA ILE A 197 3.37 -14.28 3.47
C ILE A 197 3.05 -12.88 2.97
N THR A 198 2.12 -12.79 2.03
CA THR A 198 1.59 -11.50 1.59
C THR A 198 0.56 -11.00 2.59
N TYR A 199 0.86 -9.88 3.26
CA TYR A 199 0.01 -9.30 4.30
C TYR A 199 -0.87 -8.17 3.83
N GLY A 200 -0.63 -7.62 2.66
CA GLY A 200 -1.38 -6.47 2.19
C GLY A 200 -1.04 -6.04 0.79
N LEU A 201 -1.74 -5.00 0.37
CA LEU A 201 -1.62 -4.36 -0.93
C LEU A 201 -1.06 -2.94 -0.73
N GLN A 202 0.09 -2.64 -1.36
CA GLN A 202 0.67 -1.29 -1.39
C GLN A 202 0.71 -0.69 -2.79
N ALA A 203 -0.08 -1.26 -3.70
CA ALA A 203 -0.14 -0.82 -5.10
C ALA A 203 -0.51 0.66 -5.25
N GLU A 204 -1.40 1.17 -4.40
CA GLU A 204 -1.77 2.60 -4.42
C GLU A 204 -0.56 3.48 -4.16
N THR A 205 0.20 3.23 -3.09
CA THR A 205 1.41 4.00 -2.74
C THR A 205 2.43 3.96 -3.86
N LYS A 206 2.76 2.77 -4.35
CA LYS A 206 3.80 2.57 -5.38
C LYS A 206 3.42 3.16 -6.73
N LEU A 207 2.19 2.93 -7.19
CA LEU A 207 1.71 3.48 -8.47
C LEU A 207 1.60 5.01 -8.42
N THR A 208 1.05 5.58 -7.33
CA THR A 208 0.95 7.02 -7.18
C THR A 208 2.34 7.67 -7.16
N SER A 209 3.27 7.14 -6.37
CA SER A 209 4.66 7.60 -6.35
C SER A 209 5.31 7.53 -7.72
N ALA A 210 5.18 6.41 -8.43
CA ALA A 210 5.74 6.24 -9.77
C ALA A 210 5.16 7.23 -10.79
N VAL A 211 3.84 7.48 -10.75
CA VAL A 211 3.17 8.47 -11.62
C VAL A 211 3.72 9.86 -11.37
N LEU A 212 3.83 10.28 -10.10
CA LEU A 212 4.33 11.59 -9.74
C LEU A 212 5.80 11.77 -10.13
N LYS A 213 6.63 10.75 -9.95
CA LYS A 213 8.04 10.77 -10.34
C LYS A 213 8.24 10.90 -11.85
N VAL A 214 7.45 10.23 -12.68
CA VAL A 214 7.60 10.34 -14.15
C VAL A 214 7.05 11.67 -14.70
N THR A 215 6.20 12.37 -13.96
CA THR A 215 5.55 13.63 -14.40
C THR A 215 6.23 14.89 -13.90
N GLY A 216 6.98 14.82 -12.77
CA GLY A 216 7.60 15.97 -12.10
C GLY A 216 9.11 15.99 -12.16
N ASP A 217 9.67 17.06 -11.61
CA ASP A 217 11.07 17.13 -11.21
C ASP A 217 11.14 16.55 -9.80
N THR A 218 11.63 15.31 -9.69
CA THR A 218 11.72 14.63 -8.40
C THR A 218 12.90 15.22 -7.61
N PRO A 219 12.70 15.68 -6.37
CA PRO A 219 13.81 16.16 -5.55
C PRO A 219 14.73 14.96 -5.20
N VAL A 220 16.02 15.21 -5.16
CA VAL A 220 17.04 14.19 -4.96
C VAL A 220 17.56 14.24 -3.52
N ILE A 221 17.59 13.09 -2.86
CA ILE A 221 18.33 12.88 -1.62
C ILE A 221 19.64 12.17 -1.96
N TYR A 222 20.76 12.78 -1.64
CA TYR A 222 22.07 12.21 -1.94
C TYR A 222 22.57 11.32 -0.82
N TYR A 223 22.96 10.09 -1.15
CA TYR A 223 23.63 9.15 -0.26
C TYR A 223 25.14 9.30 -0.41
N SER A 224 25.82 9.70 0.66
CA SER A 224 27.27 9.88 0.67
C SER A 224 28.02 8.55 0.54
N THR A 225 29.12 8.54 -0.24
CA THR A 225 29.92 7.33 -0.48
C THR A 225 31.43 7.55 -0.35
N GLY A 226 31.86 8.77 0.00
CA GLY A 226 33.26 9.16 -0.02
C GLY A 226 34.06 8.84 1.24
N PHE A 227 33.40 8.45 2.34
CA PHE A 227 33.99 8.36 3.69
C PHE A 227 33.82 6.96 4.29
N GLY A 228 33.79 5.93 3.43
CA GLY A 228 33.64 4.55 3.87
C GLY A 228 32.27 4.21 4.43
N GLU A 229 31.24 4.89 3.96
CA GLU A 229 29.84 4.66 4.38
C GLU A 229 29.39 3.24 4.06
N ASN A 230 28.41 2.77 4.78
CA ASN A 230 27.78 1.49 4.54
C ASN A 230 27.16 1.42 3.13
N GLN A 231 27.16 0.23 2.52
CA GLN A 231 26.56 0.02 1.20
C GLN A 231 25.05 0.19 1.24
N MET A 232 24.47 0.96 0.30
CA MET A 232 23.02 1.16 0.16
C MET A 232 22.23 -0.15 0.13
N SER A 233 22.80 -1.21 -0.47
CA SER A 233 22.16 -2.52 -0.56
C SER A 233 21.87 -3.20 0.79
N LYS A 234 22.47 -2.72 1.88
CA LYS A 234 22.18 -3.19 3.24
C LYS A 234 21.07 -2.38 3.94
N TYR A 235 20.60 -1.33 3.29
CA TYR A 235 19.59 -0.38 3.76
C TYR A 235 18.48 -0.22 2.71
N SER A 236 18.23 -1.26 1.91
CA SER A 236 17.28 -1.19 0.79
C SER A 236 15.88 -0.80 1.25
N LYS A 237 15.42 -1.29 2.39
CA LYS A 237 14.12 -0.93 2.96
C LYS A 237 13.99 0.55 3.35
N LEU A 238 15.08 1.15 3.82
CA LEU A 238 15.14 2.59 4.11
C LEU A 238 15.12 3.39 2.81
N ILE A 239 15.90 2.97 1.83
CA ILE A 239 15.98 3.62 0.51
C ILE A 239 14.65 3.52 -0.22
N ASP A 240 14.04 2.33 -0.26
CA ASP A 240 12.72 2.11 -0.85
C ASP A 240 11.65 3.00 -0.19
N TYR A 241 11.73 3.17 1.14
CA TYR A 241 10.81 4.05 1.84
C TYR A 241 10.99 5.53 1.44
N ILE A 242 12.23 6.00 1.29
CA ILE A 242 12.54 7.36 0.81
C ILE A 242 12.05 7.52 -0.63
N ASP A 243 12.29 6.50 -1.48
CA ASP A 243 11.81 6.48 -2.85
C ASP A 243 10.28 6.54 -2.93
N ASP A 244 9.58 5.75 -2.12
CA ASP A 244 8.12 5.79 -2.02
C ASP A 244 7.58 7.13 -1.51
N SER A 245 8.36 7.82 -0.68
CA SER A 245 8.04 9.17 -0.19
C SER A 245 8.21 10.26 -1.27
N GLY A 246 8.55 9.88 -2.51
CA GLY A 246 8.59 10.80 -3.66
C GLY A 246 9.94 11.45 -3.90
N TYR A 247 11.03 10.88 -3.40
CA TYR A 247 12.39 11.34 -3.64
C TYR A 247 13.15 10.33 -4.50
N ASP A 248 14.02 10.80 -5.38
CA ASP A 248 15.05 9.96 -5.98
C ASP A 248 16.24 9.88 -5.03
N VAL A 249 16.89 8.72 -4.95
CA VAL A 249 18.12 8.56 -4.16
C VAL A 249 19.30 8.33 -5.11
N GLU A 250 20.26 9.24 -5.07
CA GLU A 250 21.50 9.17 -5.86
C GLU A 250 22.70 9.14 -4.92
N THR A 251 23.85 8.68 -5.41
CA THR A 251 25.10 8.68 -4.65
C THR A 251 25.93 9.92 -4.93
N ILE A 252 26.66 10.41 -3.90
CA ILE A 252 27.58 11.54 -4.04
C ILE A 252 28.87 11.32 -3.24
N ASP A 253 29.99 11.67 -3.82
CA ASP A 253 31.28 11.74 -3.15
C ASP A 253 31.73 13.19 -3.01
N LEU A 254 31.66 13.76 -1.80
CA LEU A 254 32.00 15.15 -1.52
C LEU A 254 33.50 15.46 -1.63
N ARG A 255 34.38 14.44 -1.72
CA ARG A 255 35.81 14.65 -1.95
C ARG A 255 36.05 15.18 -3.36
N VAL A 256 35.21 14.78 -4.33
CA VAL A 256 35.38 15.10 -5.75
C VAL A 256 34.25 15.94 -6.33
N SER A 257 33.08 15.99 -5.68
CA SER A 257 31.90 16.68 -6.18
C SER A 257 31.43 17.77 -5.22
N ASP A 258 30.79 18.81 -5.75
CA ASP A 258 30.01 19.77 -4.98
C ASP A 258 28.57 19.27 -4.82
N ILE A 259 27.88 19.70 -3.75
CA ILE A 259 26.48 19.35 -3.53
C ILE A 259 25.63 20.07 -4.58
N PRO A 260 24.83 19.33 -5.39
CA PRO A 260 23.96 19.95 -6.38
C PRO A 260 22.90 20.87 -5.77
N GLU A 261 22.51 21.91 -6.51
CA GLU A 261 21.51 22.88 -6.02
C GLU A 261 20.11 22.26 -5.86
N ASN A 262 19.80 21.18 -6.61
CA ASN A 262 18.56 20.44 -6.51
C ASN A 262 18.56 19.39 -5.38
N ALA A 263 19.64 19.29 -4.61
CA ALA A 263 19.71 18.38 -3.47
C ALA A 263 18.69 18.79 -2.41
N ALA A 264 17.72 17.91 -2.17
CA ALA A 264 16.75 18.09 -1.09
C ALA A 264 17.39 17.83 0.27
N SER A 265 18.22 16.76 0.36
CA SER A 265 18.94 16.38 1.58
C SER A 265 20.17 15.54 1.24
N ILE A 266 21.03 15.32 2.24
CA ILE A 266 22.15 14.37 2.17
C ILE A 266 22.05 13.39 3.33
N ILE A 267 22.39 12.14 3.07
CA ILE A 267 22.46 11.06 4.06
C ILE A 267 23.91 10.59 4.19
N PHE A 268 24.45 10.61 5.39
CA PHE A 268 25.67 9.93 5.76
C PHE A 268 25.32 8.70 6.58
N CYS A 269 25.56 7.50 6.06
CA CYS A 269 25.13 6.25 6.69
C CYS A 269 26.31 5.40 7.14
N GLY A 270 26.68 5.51 8.40
CA GLY A 270 27.80 4.78 9.01
C GLY A 270 29.15 5.07 8.37
N PRO A 271 29.58 6.35 8.24
CA PRO A 271 30.90 6.66 7.71
C PRO A 271 31.98 6.00 8.55
N ALA A 272 33.00 5.47 7.89
CA ALA A 272 34.17 4.84 8.51
C ALA A 272 35.30 5.84 8.78
N GLU A 273 35.31 6.95 8.04
CA GLU A 273 36.31 8.01 8.08
C GLU A 273 35.64 9.36 8.32
N ASP A 274 36.39 10.30 8.92
CA ASP A 274 35.92 11.67 9.08
C ASP A 274 35.91 12.42 7.74
N LEU A 275 35.13 13.49 7.68
CA LEU A 275 35.17 14.42 6.54
C LEU A 275 36.57 15.02 6.37
N THR A 276 37.02 15.18 5.13
CA THR A 276 38.14 16.08 4.87
C THR A 276 37.73 17.52 5.15
N ASP A 277 38.67 18.42 5.47
CA ASP A 277 38.37 19.83 5.72
C ASP A 277 37.60 20.47 4.57
N ALA A 278 37.97 20.16 3.32
CA ALA A 278 37.29 20.65 2.14
C ALA A 278 35.84 20.15 2.01
N ALA A 279 35.58 18.88 2.36
CA ALA A 279 34.23 18.32 2.34
C ALA A 279 33.38 18.89 3.49
N ALA A 280 33.97 19.07 4.65
CA ALA A 280 33.31 19.70 5.81
C ALA A 280 32.91 21.15 5.49
N ASP A 281 33.79 21.92 4.85
CA ASP A 281 33.49 23.29 4.38
C ASP A 281 32.36 23.33 3.32
N LYS A 282 32.33 22.37 2.40
CA LYS A 282 31.24 22.26 1.40
C LYS A 282 29.91 21.99 2.09
N LEU A 283 29.87 20.99 2.97
CA LEU A 283 28.67 20.59 3.70
C LEU A 283 28.17 21.71 4.62
N ASP A 284 29.05 22.34 5.41
CA ASP A 284 28.69 23.43 6.31
C ASP A 284 28.13 24.63 5.55
N ARG A 285 28.76 25.04 4.44
CA ARG A 285 28.25 26.12 3.57
C ARG A 285 26.90 25.80 2.97
N TRP A 286 26.66 24.54 2.57
CA TRP A 286 25.40 24.10 2.01
C TRP A 286 24.30 24.09 3.09
N LEU A 287 24.57 23.54 4.25
CA LEU A 287 23.65 23.55 5.39
C LEU A 287 23.30 24.99 5.78
N LYS A 288 24.27 25.90 5.84
CA LYS A 288 24.07 27.31 6.17
C LYS A 288 23.12 28.08 5.24
N LYS A 289 22.85 27.56 4.06
CA LYS A 289 21.82 28.09 3.14
C LYS A 289 20.39 27.67 3.51
N GLY A 290 20.21 26.88 4.59
CA GLY A 290 18.89 26.44 5.07
C GLY A 290 18.52 25.03 4.63
N HIS A 291 19.51 24.23 4.24
CA HIS A 291 19.29 22.82 3.87
C HIS A 291 19.28 21.90 5.08
N ALA A 292 18.95 20.63 4.84
CA ALA A 292 18.82 19.62 5.87
C ALA A 292 19.57 18.33 5.54
N ALA A 293 20.03 17.61 6.57
CA ALA A 293 20.80 16.38 6.38
C ALA A 293 20.50 15.32 7.45
N PHE A 294 20.64 14.04 7.06
CA PHE A 294 20.59 12.89 7.96
C PHE A 294 21.99 12.33 8.22
N PHE A 295 22.29 12.04 9.46
CA PHE A 295 23.54 11.44 9.89
C PHE A 295 23.27 10.20 10.74
N PHE A 296 23.76 9.06 10.30
CA PHE A 296 23.76 7.81 11.04
C PHE A 296 25.22 7.49 11.40
N MET A 297 25.58 7.73 12.66
CA MET A 297 26.98 7.81 13.10
C MET A 297 27.35 6.61 13.97
N ASP A 298 27.84 5.56 13.32
CA ASP A 298 28.28 4.35 14.03
C ASP A 298 29.47 4.62 14.94
N VAL A 299 29.54 3.92 16.07
CA VAL A 299 30.65 4.03 17.01
C VAL A 299 31.83 3.13 16.60
N LYS A 300 31.53 2.04 15.88
CA LYS A 300 32.50 1.00 15.57
C LYS A 300 32.63 0.80 14.08
N ASN A 301 33.86 0.91 13.58
CA ASN A 301 34.23 0.56 12.22
C ASN A 301 35.16 -0.65 12.23
N LEU A 302 34.90 -1.61 11.35
CA LEU A 302 35.74 -2.76 11.14
C LEU A 302 36.58 -2.52 9.88
N THR A 303 37.85 -2.36 10.04
CA THR A 303 38.82 -2.35 8.93
C THR A 303 39.61 -3.66 8.99
N GLY A 304 39.14 -4.68 8.28
CA GLY A 304 39.66 -6.05 8.40
C GLY A 304 39.41 -6.62 9.78
N ASP A 305 40.44 -7.20 10.41
CA ASP A 305 40.36 -7.76 11.77
C ASP A 305 40.56 -6.72 12.88
N THR A 306 40.78 -5.44 12.53
CA THR A 306 41.07 -4.37 13.48
C THR A 306 39.84 -3.49 13.66
N VAL A 307 39.47 -3.24 14.92
CA VAL A 307 38.43 -2.25 15.26
C VAL A 307 39.10 -0.89 15.38
N VAL A 308 38.69 0.03 14.51
CA VAL A 308 39.14 1.43 14.54
C VAL A 308 37.99 2.30 14.99
N TYR A 309 38.23 3.13 16.00
CA TYR A 309 37.29 4.10 16.50
C TYR A 309 37.65 5.49 15.98
N GLU A 310 36.91 5.96 14.98
CA GLU A 310 37.09 7.30 14.40
C GLU A 310 36.61 8.39 15.37
N GLN A 311 37.35 9.50 15.44
CA GLN A 311 37.03 10.62 16.35
C GLN A 311 35.95 11.56 15.75
N PHE A 312 35.77 11.56 14.44
CA PHE A 312 34.81 12.43 13.76
C PHE A 312 34.92 13.91 14.12
N THR A 313 36.15 14.47 14.11
CA THR A 313 36.44 15.85 14.50
C THR A 313 35.65 16.84 13.64
N ASN A 314 35.64 16.66 12.31
CA ASN A 314 34.95 17.54 11.38
C ASN A 314 33.42 17.38 11.43
N PHE A 315 32.92 16.15 11.55
CA PHE A 315 31.48 15.96 11.80
C PHE A 315 31.06 16.61 13.11
N ASN A 316 31.82 16.44 14.20
CA ASN A 316 31.51 17.07 15.48
C ASN A 316 31.56 18.61 15.44
N ALA A 317 32.47 19.18 14.67
CA ALA A 317 32.52 20.65 14.46
C ALA A 317 31.23 21.16 13.77
N ILE A 318 30.69 20.41 12.80
CA ILE A 318 29.41 20.73 12.17
C ILE A 318 28.27 20.56 13.17
N PHE A 319 28.16 19.42 13.87
CA PHE A 319 27.08 19.14 14.81
C PHE A 319 27.01 20.11 15.98
N ALA A 320 28.17 20.60 16.44
CA ALA A 320 28.24 21.62 17.48
C ALA A 320 27.54 22.94 17.11
N ASN A 321 27.34 23.24 15.81
CA ASN A 321 26.53 24.37 15.36
C ASN A 321 25.04 24.15 15.62
N TYR A 322 24.62 22.91 15.88
CA TYR A 322 23.24 22.48 16.15
C TYR A 322 23.05 22.06 17.61
N GLY A 323 24.06 22.25 18.46
CA GLY A 323 24.01 21.84 19.86
C GLY A 323 24.08 20.34 20.08
N ILE A 324 24.65 19.57 19.15
CA ILE A 324 24.80 18.12 19.24
C ILE A 324 26.30 17.77 19.21
N SER A 325 26.71 16.79 20.03
CA SER A 325 28.06 16.22 20.01
C SER A 325 28.00 14.71 20.06
N LEU A 326 28.88 14.05 19.29
CA LEU A 326 29.05 12.59 19.35
C LEU A 326 29.89 12.21 20.54
N GLU A 327 29.38 11.40 21.44
CA GLU A 327 30.18 10.83 22.52
C GLU A 327 30.93 9.58 22.02
N ARG A 328 32.09 9.34 22.60
CA ARG A 328 32.91 8.14 22.33
C ARG A 328 32.54 7.03 23.32
N THR A 329 31.30 6.55 23.16
CA THR A 329 30.69 5.56 24.06
C THR A 329 29.94 4.51 23.24
N ILE A 330 29.73 3.35 23.82
CA ILE A 330 28.76 2.35 23.40
C ILE A 330 27.66 2.30 24.45
N VAL A 331 26.43 2.39 24.01
CA VAL A 331 25.26 2.32 24.89
C VAL A 331 24.84 0.86 25.05
N GLU A 332 24.63 0.47 26.28
CA GLU A 332 24.12 -0.84 26.69
C GLU A 332 22.85 -0.63 27.53
N GLU A 333 21.89 -1.50 27.40
CA GLU A 333 20.62 -1.46 28.13
C GLU A 333 20.50 -2.75 28.95
N SER A 334 19.70 -2.73 30.01
CA SER A 334 19.51 -3.88 30.86
C SER A 334 18.05 -4.19 31.15
N GLY A 335 17.79 -5.38 31.66
CA GLY A 335 16.46 -5.84 32.05
C GLY A 335 15.57 -6.13 30.85
N ASP A 336 14.31 -5.72 30.94
CA ASP A 336 13.28 -6.00 29.90
C ASP A 336 13.49 -5.26 28.58
N TYR A 337 14.39 -4.28 28.57
CA TYR A 337 14.72 -3.50 27.38
C TYR A 337 15.92 -4.07 26.62
N ALA A 338 16.79 -4.85 27.25
CA ALA A 338 17.82 -5.61 26.55
C ALA A 338 17.21 -6.80 25.81
N MET A 339 17.81 -7.15 24.67
CA MET A 339 17.37 -8.34 23.93
C MET A 339 17.76 -9.62 24.65
N GLN A 340 16.76 -10.31 25.20
CA GLN A 340 16.96 -11.57 25.91
C GLN A 340 17.43 -12.68 24.95
N GLY A 341 18.49 -13.37 25.33
CA GLY A 341 18.98 -14.57 24.63
C GLY A 341 20.08 -14.35 23.61
N THR A 342 20.46 -13.12 23.30
CA THR A 342 21.58 -12.83 22.39
C THR A 342 22.92 -12.68 23.13
N GLY A 343 22.89 -12.45 24.45
CA GLY A 343 24.07 -12.08 25.23
C GLY A 343 24.67 -10.71 24.87
N GLU A 344 23.90 -9.92 24.08
CA GLU A 344 24.32 -8.60 23.62
C GLU A 344 23.41 -7.52 24.19
N ASP A 345 23.80 -6.89 25.28
CA ASP A 345 23.14 -5.73 25.90
C ASP A 345 23.15 -4.49 24.98
N ARG A 346 23.77 -4.62 23.79
CA ARG A 346 23.92 -3.59 22.75
C ARG A 346 22.81 -3.58 21.73
N ILE A 347 21.92 -4.57 21.72
CA ILE A 347 20.67 -4.57 20.97
C ILE A 347 19.55 -4.41 21.99
N PHE A 348 18.85 -3.29 21.93
CA PHE A 348 17.88 -2.93 22.96
C PHE A 348 16.71 -2.13 22.40
N LYS A 349 15.66 -2.03 23.20
CA LYS A 349 14.54 -1.11 22.94
C LYS A 349 14.82 0.27 23.51
N ALA A 350 14.60 1.29 22.74
CA ALA A 350 14.65 2.68 23.17
C ALA A 350 13.28 3.35 22.94
N ASN A 351 13.05 4.46 23.62
CA ASN A 351 11.79 5.19 23.55
C ASN A 351 11.91 6.38 22.60
N THR A 352 10.95 6.54 21.67
CA THR A 352 10.80 7.78 20.93
C THR A 352 10.23 8.87 21.85
N SER A 353 10.70 10.09 21.69
CA SER A 353 10.12 11.28 22.34
C SER A 353 9.01 11.88 21.46
N GLN A 354 8.26 12.85 22.03
CA GLN A 354 7.35 13.70 21.28
C GLN A 354 7.90 15.12 21.19
N GLN A 355 9.15 15.22 20.76
CA GLN A 355 9.90 16.48 20.65
C GLN A 355 10.67 16.52 19.32
N GLY A 356 11.10 17.68 18.91
CA GLY A 356 11.91 17.88 17.74
C GLY A 356 11.25 17.31 16.48
N SER A 357 11.98 16.51 15.73
CA SER A 357 11.48 15.89 14.52
C SER A 357 10.36 14.86 14.73
N LEU A 358 10.14 14.43 15.97
CA LEU A 358 9.12 13.45 16.34
C LEU A 358 7.94 14.03 17.13
N GLU A 359 7.76 15.35 17.15
CA GLU A 359 6.69 16.04 17.88
C GLU A 359 5.29 15.46 17.55
N THR A 360 5.05 15.12 16.29
CA THR A 360 3.77 14.58 15.84
C THR A 360 3.65 13.05 15.93
N LEU A 361 4.74 12.36 16.25
CA LEU A 361 4.76 10.91 16.36
C LEU A 361 4.25 10.48 17.74
N LYS A 362 3.37 9.48 17.77
CA LYS A 362 3.01 8.84 19.03
C LYS A 362 4.23 8.16 19.64
N ARG A 363 4.39 8.29 20.96
CA ARG A 363 5.47 7.61 21.69
C ARG A 363 5.44 6.12 21.38
N SER A 364 6.58 5.59 20.94
CA SER A 364 6.75 4.22 20.50
C SER A 364 8.10 3.68 20.98
N GLU A 365 8.23 2.38 21.04
CA GLU A 365 9.51 1.70 21.23
C GLU A 365 10.14 1.40 19.88
N VAL A 366 11.44 1.60 19.75
CA VAL A 366 12.25 1.28 18.58
C VAL A 366 13.46 0.46 18.98
N TYR A 367 13.80 -0.53 18.16
CA TYR A 367 15.02 -1.30 18.38
C TYR A 367 16.25 -0.53 17.91
N VAL A 368 17.23 -0.45 18.80
CA VAL A 368 18.51 0.21 18.57
C VAL A 368 19.63 -0.82 18.75
N ALA A 369 20.62 -0.77 17.88
CA ALA A 369 21.75 -1.69 17.93
C ALA A 369 23.08 -0.94 17.82
N ASN A 370 24.03 -1.29 18.66
CA ASN A 370 25.42 -0.78 18.64
C ASN A 370 25.50 0.76 18.57
N SER A 371 24.70 1.46 19.35
CA SER A 371 24.62 2.92 19.31
C SER A 371 25.61 3.58 20.23
N ARG A 372 26.12 4.72 19.78
CA ARG A 372 26.76 5.70 20.69
C ARG A 372 25.71 6.57 21.35
N SER A 373 26.09 7.21 22.45
CA SER A 373 25.34 8.31 23.03
C SER A 373 25.68 9.65 22.35
N LEU A 374 24.75 10.57 22.43
CA LEU A 374 24.85 11.94 21.97
C LEU A 374 24.75 12.88 23.19
N ASP A 375 25.59 13.92 23.22
CA ASP A 375 25.48 15.00 24.20
C ASP A 375 24.78 16.21 23.53
N LEU A 376 23.90 16.87 24.30
CA LEU A 376 23.11 18.00 23.82
C LEU A 376 23.44 19.27 24.59
N ASP A 377 23.82 20.32 23.85
CA ASP A 377 24.17 21.64 24.39
C ASP A 377 23.27 22.74 23.80
N ASN A 378 22.31 23.19 24.57
CA ASN A 378 21.39 24.28 24.20
C ASN A 378 21.82 25.64 24.79
N THR A 379 23.09 25.82 25.11
CA THR A 379 23.59 27.10 25.64
C THR A 379 23.71 28.19 24.59
N LYS A 380 23.81 27.81 23.30
CA LYS A 380 23.90 28.74 22.19
C LYS A 380 22.51 29.17 21.74
N SER A 381 22.26 30.47 21.68
CA SER A 381 20.97 31.03 21.20
C SER A 381 20.67 30.76 19.72
N THR A 382 21.67 30.34 18.96
CA THR A 382 21.55 29.99 17.52
C THR A 382 21.32 28.51 17.27
N ALA A 383 21.28 27.69 18.32
CA ALA A 383 21.11 26.24 18.22
C ALA A 383 19.95 25.79 19.10
N GLU A 384 19.23 24.78 18.61
CA GLU A 384 18.16 24.09 19.33
C GLU A 384 18.31 22.59 19.08
N ALA A 385 18.70 21.84 20.12
CA ALA A 385 18.90 20.40 20.05
C ALA A 385 17.88 19.68 20.93
N GLU A 386 17.22 18.65 20.39
CA GLU A 386 16.23 17.87 21.12
C GLU A 386 16.47 16.36 20.98
N ALA A 387 16.37 15.66 22.10
CA ALA A 387 16.46 14.20 22.11
C ALA A 387 15.20 13.60 21.49
N ILE A 388 15.36 12.86 20.40
CA ILE A 388 14.25 12.21 19.71
C ILE A 388 14.11 10.72 20.03
N ILE A 389 15.23 10.04 20.37
CA ILE A 389 15.23 8.68 20.86
C ILE A 389 16.19 8.59 22.08
N SER A 390 15.70 8.00 23.16
CA SER A 390 16.46 7.86 24.39
C SER A 390 16.23 6.49 25.02
N THR A 391 17.25 6.01 25.74
CA THR A 391 17.18 4.78 26.54
C THR A 391 16.33 4.96 27.79
N THR A 392 16.26 3.91 28.61
CA THR A 392 15.71 4.01 29.97
C THR A 392 16.78 4.49 30.96
N LYS A 393 16.37 4.70 32.20
CA LYS A 393 17.29 5.03 33.30
C LYS A 393 18.26 3.89 33.67
N ASN A 394 18.02 2.69 33.18
CA ASN A 394 18.81 1.50 33.46
C ASN A 394 19.96 1.29 32.46
N ALA A 395 20.07 2.18 31.48
CA ALA A 395 21.12 2.12 30.49
C ALA A 395 22.47 2.52 31.05
N THR A 396 23.50 2.07 30.40
CA THR A 396 24.88 2.42 30.68
C THR A 396 25.61 2.81 29.42
N SER A 397 26.26 3.97 29.40
CA SER A 397 27.17 4.39 28.33
C SER A 397 28.60 4.07 28.74
N VAL A 398 29.21 3.13 28.02
CA VAL A 398 30.59 2.66 28.28
C VAL A 398 31.53 3.39 27.35
N SER A 399 32.57 4.04 27.92
CA SER A 399 33.58 4.73 27.10
C SER A 399 34.41 3.74 26.28
N ILE A 400 34.61 4.04 24.98
CA ILE A 400 35.47 3.25 24.10
C ILE A 400 36.98 3.52 24.33
N ASP A 401 37.33 4.62 25.00
CA ASP A 401 38.71 4.99 25.30
C ASP A 401 39.18 4.40 26.64
N ASN A 402 38.24 4.13 27.54
CA ASN A 402 38.54 3.57 28.87
C ASN A 402 37.30 2.84 29.40
N ASP A 403 37.32 1.52 29.37
CA ASP A 403 36.22 0.65 29.82
C ASP A 403 35.77 0.88 31.27
N ASN A 404 36.64 1.47 32.10
CA ASN A 404 36.31 1.81 33.48
C ASN A 404 35.52 3.12 33.62
N ASN A 405 35.39 3.91 32.55
CA ASN A 405 34.61 5.13 32.57
C ASN A 405 33.23 4.86 32.01
N THR A 406 32.28 4.53 32.89
CA THR A 406 30.89 4.25 32.56
C THR A 406 29.98 5.30 33.17
N ARG A 407 28.98 5.73 32.40
CA ARG A 407 27.92 6.63 32.86
C ARG A 407 26.59 5.87 32.84
N SER A 408 25.96 5.72 34.01
CA SER A 408 24.64 5.10 34.13
C SER A 408 23.55 6.15 34.05
N GLY A 409 22.44 5.79 33.45
CA GLY A 409 21.24 6.62 33.30
C GLY A 409 20.76 6.74 31.87
N ILE A 410 19.83 7.66 31.66
CA ILE A 410 19.25 7.89 30.31
C ILE A 410 20.34 8.39 29.37
N SER A 411 20.48 7.72 28.23
CA SER A 411 21.35 8.10 27.12
C SER A 411 20.53 8.51 25.90
N VAL A 412 20.90 9.63 25.30
CA VAL A 412 20.31 10.06 24.01
C VAL A 412 21.02 9.27 22.91
N VAL A 413 20.26 8.57 22.08
CA VAL A 413 20.78 7.77 20.97
C VAL A 413 20.36 8.32 19.60
N ALA A 414 19.44 9.28 19.56
CA ALA A 414 19.17 10.09 18.40
C ALA A 414 18.69 11.49 18.80
N ALA A 415 19.07 12.49 18.02
CA ALA A 415 18.73 13.88 18.26
C ALA A 415 18.38 14.60 16.96
N SER A 416 17.48 15.58 17.05
CA SER A 416 17.23 16.59 16.01
C SER A 416 17.85 17.91 16.41
N GLY A 417 18.45 18.61 15.45
CA GLY A 417 19.08 19.91 15.67
C GLY A 417 18.66 20.95 14.65
N LYS A 418 18.40 22.18 15.11
CA LYS A 418 18.22 23.37 14.27
C LYS A 418 19.37 24.32 14.49
N CYS A 419 19.77 25.00 13.42
CA CYS A 419 20.70 26.11 13.49
C CYS A 419 20.10 27.33 12.77
N TYR A 420 19.99 28.44 13.49
CA TYR A 420 19.41 29.69 13.02
C TYR A 420 20.51 30.63 12.53
N GLN A 421 20.50 30.98 11.24
CA GLN A 421 21.50 31.84 10.61
C GLN A 421 20.82 32.95 9.83
N GLY A 422 20.58 34.07 10.51
CA GLY A 422 19.80 35.18 9.92
C GLY A 422 18.36 34.73 9.63
N SER A 423 17.98 34.76 8.34
CA SER A 423 16.66 34.29 7.88
C SER A 423 16.62 32.81 7.52
N ALA A 424 17.77 32.15 7.43
CA ALA A 424 17.84 30.73 7.09
C ALA A 424 17.83 29.86 8.35
N THR A 425 17.14 28.73 8.28
CA THR A 425 17.14 27.70 9.32
C THR A 425 17.56 26.39 8.68
N SER A 426 18.70 25.87 9.11
CA SER A 426 19.14 24.53 8.72
C SER A 426 18.78 23.51 9.78
N GLN A 427 18.59 22.27 9.35
CA GLN A 427 18.10 21.20 10.22
C GLN A 427 18.91 19.91 10.00
N ILE A 428 19.24 19.23 11.09
CA ILE A 428 19.91 17.94 11.01
C ILE A 428 19.23 16.92 11.91
N ILE A 429 19.32 15.67 11.51
CA ILE A 429 18.99 14.52 12.36
C ILE A 429 20.24 13.68 12.52
N VAL A 430 20.59 13.38 13.77
CA VAL A 430 21.75 12.55 14.09
C VAL A 430 21.28 11.33 14.85
N PHE A 431 21.55 10.15 14.29
CA PHE A 431 21.37 8.86 14.94
C PHE A 431 22.72 8.32 15.39
N GLY A 432 22.80 7.78 16.59
CA GLY A 432 24.02 7.19 17.15
C GLY A 432 24.40 5.84 16.51
N SER A 433 23.57 5.33 15.60
CA SER A 433 23.85 4.09 14.87
C SER A 433 23.06 4.04 13.57
N SER A 434 23.68 3.51 12.52
CA SER A 434 23.02 3.16 11.26
C SER A 434 22.31 1.80 11.34
N TRP A 435 22.77 0.90 12.18
CA TRP A 435 22.29 -0.49 12.26
C TRP A 435 20.81 -0.60 12.56
N SER A 436 20.26 0.37 13.30
CA SER A 436 18.82 0.46 13.61
C SER A 436 17.93 0.54 12.37
N PHE A 437 18.50 0.95 11.24
CA PHE A 437 17.81 1.10 9.95
C PHE A 437 18.27 0.09 8.90
N SER A 438 19.13 -0.86 9.26
CA SER A 438 19.59 -1.90 8.34
C SER A 438 18.46 -2.88 7.99
N ASP A 439 18.51 -3.44 6.80
CA ASP A 439 17.54 -4.44 6.33
C ASP A 439 17.43 -5.63 7.27
N MET A 440 18.55 -6.02 7.89
CA MET A 440 18.58 -7.08 8.88
C MET A 440 17.72 -6.72 10.09
N LEU A 441 17.96 -5.58 10.76
CA LEU A 441 17.18 -5.19 11.93
C LEU A 441 15.71 -4.95 11.59
N LEU A 442 15.44 -4.26 10.49
CA LEU A 442 14.08 -4.00 10.03
C LEU A 442 13.30 -5.28 9.69
N THR A 443 13.99 -6.33 9.23
CA THR A 443 13.37 -7.63 8.97
C THR A 443 13.01 -8.36 10.26
N TYR A 444 13.93 -8.39 11.23
CA TYR A 444 13.72 -9.14 12.47
C TYR A 444 12.81 -8.43 13.48
N TYR A 445 12.85 -7.10 13.54
CA TYR A 445 12.18 -6.33 14.59
C TYR A 445 11.07 -5.40 14.07
N GLY A 446 10.89 -5.36 12.76
CA GLY A 446 9.82 -4.60 12.10
C GLY A 446 10.26 -3.20 11.64
N ALA A 447 9.79 -2.82 10.46
CA ALA A 447 10.14 -1.57 9.80
C ALA A 447 9.21 -0.39 10.14
N SER A 448 8.02 -0.65 10.70
CA SER A 448 6.95 0.35 10.86
C SER A 448 7.38 1.58 11.67
N VAL A 449 8.01 1.39 12.84
CA VAL A 449 8.42 2.53 13.69
C VAL A 449 9.61 3.28 13.09
N PRO A 450 10.69 2.62 12.61
CA PRO A 450 11.77 3.30 11.89
C PRO A 450 11.30 4.11 10.67
N GLN A 451 10.38 3.59 9.88
CA GLN A 451 9.78 4.31 8.75
C GLN A 451 9.03 5.56 9.20
N GLN A 452 8.23 5.48 10.27
CA GLN A 452 7.54 6.63 10.84
C GLN A 452 8.50 7.70 11.39
N ILE A 453 9.64 7.27 11.96
CA ILE A 453 10.70 8.17 12.42
C ILE A 453 11.28 8.95 11.22
N VAL A 454 11.63 8.26 10.15
CA VAL A 454 12.16 8.88 8.92
C VAL A 454 11.14 9.84 8.31
N ALA A 455 9.88 9.40 8.16
CA ALA A 455 8.78 10.23 7.65
C ALA A 455 8.59 11.52 8.45
N SER A 456 8.50 11.40 9.78
CA SER A 456 8.35 12.55 10.66
C SER A 456 9.54 13.50 10.56
N SER A 457 10.76 12.94 10.46
CA SER A 457 11.98 13.72 10.30
C SER A 457 12.01 14.46 8.96
N MET A 458 11.62 13.81 7.86
CA MET A 458 11.53 14.45 6.53
C MET A 458 10.53 15.61 6.54
N ARG A 459 9.34 15.43 7.13
CA ARG A 459 8.35 16.52 7.29
C ARG A 459 8.89 17.68 8.14
N TRP A 460 9.54 17.38 9.25
CA TRP A 460 10.10 18.38 10.13
C TRP A 460 11.20 19.19 9.43
N MET A 461 12.01 18.56 8.59
CA MET A 461 13.02 19.20 7.75
C MET A 461 12.41 20.02 6.61
N LYS A 462 11.09 20.00 6.43
CA LYS A 462 10.39 20.64 5.31
C LYS A 462 10.98 20.26 3.96
N LEU A 463 11.38 19.00 3.82
CA LEU A 463 11.76 18.46 2.54
C LEU A 463 10.49 18.45 1.68
N GLU A 464 10.33 19.49 0.87
CA GLU A 464 9.16 19.64 0.00
C GLU A 464 9.32 18.69 -1.19
N SER A 465 8.75 17.48 -1.06
CA SER A 465 8.33 16.72 -2.22
C SER A 465 6.97 17.24 -2.66
N LYS A 466 6.75 17.44 -3.94
CA LYS A 466 5.40 17.68 -4.50
C LYS A 466 4.47 16.49 -4.21
N SER A 467 5.02 15.38 -3.72
CA SER A 467 4.30 14.16 -3.39
C SER A 467 4.72 13.61 -2.03
N ASN A 468 4.18 14.12 -0.94
CA ASN A 468 4.20 13.41 0.36
C ASN A 468 3.29 12.17 0.31
N VAL A 469 3.40 11.38 -0.75
CA VAL A 469 2.52 10.24 -1.01
C VAL A 469 2.80 9.12 -0.03
N GLY A 470 4.08 8.84 0.25
CA GLY A 470 4.49 7.78 1.16
C GLY A 470 3.95 7.94 2.58
N ASP A 471 3.87 9.19 3.07
CA ASP A 471 3.37 9.51 4.41
C ASP A 471 1.85 9.48 4.54
N SER A 472 1.15 9.61 3.41
CA SER A 472 -0.30 9.80 3.38
C SER A 472 -1.06 8.55 2.96
N ILE A 473 -0.37 7.57 2.36
CA ILE A 473 -0.97 6.36 1.83
C ILE A 473 -0.38 5.16 2.57
N GLU A 474 -1.09 4.71 3.59
CA GLU A 474 -0.72 3.47 4.27
C GLU A 474 -0.99 2.26 3.39
N ALA A 475 -0.06 1.30 3.41
CA ALA A 475 -0.27 -0.01 2.81
C ALA A 475 -1.52 -0.67 3.42
N ARG A 476 -2.40 -1.19 2.57
CA ARG A 476 -3.66 -1.78 2.99
C ARG A 476 -3.45 -3.22 3.37
N LYS A 477 -3.40 -3.47 4.67
CA LYS A 477 -3.20 -4.83 5.20
C LYS A 477 -4.47 -5.66 5.03
N TYR A 478 -4.30 -6.89 4.60
CA TYR A 478 -5.37 -7.88 4.68
C TYR A 478 -5.72 -8.09 6.15
N ASN A 479 -6.99 -8.23 6.47
CA ASN A 479 -7.43 -8.40 7.86
C ASN A 479 -7.11 -9.83 8.33
N ASN A 480 -5.83 -10.11 8.55
CA ASN A 480 -5.33 -11.38 9.10
C ASN A 480 -5.49 -11.48 10.62
N GLY A 481 -6.21 -10.55 11.25
CA GLY A 481 -6.59 -10.62 12.66
C GLY A 481 -7.56 -11.76 12.99
N VAL A 482 -8.10 -12.43 12.00
CA VAL A 482 -8.72 -13.74 12.14
C VAL A 482 -7.65 -14.76 11.79
N LYS A 483 -7.14 -15.48 12.77
CA LYS A 483 -6.44 -16.76 12.62
C LYS A 483 -7.38 -17.82 12.03
N SER A 484 -7.98 -17.50 10.97
CA SER A 484 -8.78 -18.28 10.03
C SER A 484 -9.21 -17.25 9.00
N ALA A 485 -8.46 -17.08 7.92
CA ALA A 485 -9.16 -16.79 6.70
C ALA A 485 -10.23 -17.89 6.65
N VAL A 486 -11.47 -17.54 6.88
CA VAL A 486 -12.58 -18.33 6.38
C VAL A 486 -12.35 -18.24 4.88
N MET A 487 -11.56 -19.16 4.37
CA MET A 487 -11.53 -19.43 2.94
C MET A 487 -12.95 -19.87 2.64
N VAL A 488 -13.75 -18.91 2.19
CA VAL A 488 -15.05 -19.22 1.63
C VAL A 488 -14.72 -20.06 0.42
N THR A 489 -14.82 -21.35 0.55
CA THR A 489 -14.62 -22.26 -0.59
C THR A 489 -15.65 -21.90 -1.64
N ASP A 490 -15.35 -22.15 -2.92
CA ASP A 490 -16.29 -21.89 -4.03
C ASP A 490 -17.68 -22.47 -3.74
N ASN A 491 -17.76 -23.60 -3.04
CA ASN A 491 -19.01 -24.17 -2.56
C ASN A 491 -19.73 -23.30 -1.54
N GLN A 492 -19.02 -22.68 -0.60
CA GLN A 492 -19.62 -21.77 0.39
C GLN A 492 -20.05 -20.45 -0.26
N MET A 493 -19.27 -19.92 -1.19
CA MET A 493 -19.63 -18.75 -1.99
C MET A 493 -20.92 -19.02 -2.79
N THR A 494 -20.99 -20.19 -3.42
CA THR A 494 -22.20 -20.63 -4.15
C THR A 494 -23.40 -20.74 -3.22
N VAL A 495 -23.23 -21.28 -2.01
CA VAL A 495 -24.31 -21.35 -0.99
C VAL A 495 -24.76 -19.96 -0.55
N TYR A 496 -23.83 -19.02 -0.30
CA TYR A 496 -24.19 -17.65 0.06
C TYR A 496 -24.97 -16.95 -1.07
N VAL A 497 -24.54 -17.12 -2.31
CA VAL A 497 -25.25 -16.57 -3.49
C VAL A 497 -26.66 -17.17 -3.60
N ILE A 498 -26.79 -18.50 -3.47
CA ILE A 498 -28.10 -19.17 -3.51
C ILE A 498 -29.01 -18.70 -2.37
N VAL A 499 -28.50 -18.60 -1.15
CA VAL A 499 -29.30 -18.16 0.00
C VAL A 499 -29.73 -16.71 -0.14
N THR A 500 -28.84 -15.80 -0.55
CA THR A 500 -29.18 -14.38 -0.62
C THR A 500 -29.96 -14.02 -1.89
N MET A 501 -29.65 -14.60 -3.03
CA MET A 501 -30.31 -14.25 -4.32
C MET A 501 -31.54 -15.08 -4.63
N ILE A 502 -31.68 -16.27 -4.06
CA ILE A 502 -32.80 -17.17 -4.38
C ILE A 502 -33.65 -17.44 -3.15
N ALA A 503 -33.06 -17.95 -2.05
CA ALA A 503 -33.83 -18.39 -0.91
C ALA A 503 -34.50 -17.23 -0.17
N LEU A 504 -33.82 -16.10 0.02
CA LEU A 504 -34.36 -14.94 0.70
C LEU A 504 -35.54 -14.29 -0.06
N PRO A 505 -35.45 -14.01 -1.39
CA PRO A 505 -36.61 -13.54 -2.16
C PRO A 505 -37.76 -14.52 -2.19
N LEU A 506 -37.49 -15.83 -2.30
CA LEU A 506 -38.54 -16.86 -2.27
C LEU A 506 -39.22 -16.93 -0.90
N ALA A 507 -38.49 -16.77 0.19
CA ALA A 507 -39.07 -16.71 1.54
C ALA A 507 -40.00 -15.49 1.69
N ILE A 508 -39.59 -14.32 1.21
CA ILE A 508 -40.42 -13.10 1.22
C ILE A 508 -41.69 -13.29 0.40
N LEU A 509 -41.56 -13.91 -0.81
CA LEU A 509 -42.71 -14.23 -1.64
C LEU A 509 -43.66 -15.24 -0.97
N ALA A 510 -43.10 -16.28 -0.31
CA ALA A 510 -43.90 -17.27 0.42
C ALA A 510 -44.65 -16.63 1.60
N ILE A 511 -44.01 -15.76 2.38
CA ILE A 511 -44.63 -15.01 3.45
C ILE A 511 -45.75 -14.10 2.92
N GLY A 512 -45.48 -13.39 1.82
CA GLY A 512 -46.48 -12.56 1.14
C GLY A 512 -47.70 -13.39 0.68
N LEU A 513 -47.46 -14.58 0.15
CA LEU A 513 -48.49 -15.52 -0.30
C LEU A 513 -49.31 -16.05 0.90
N ILE A 514 -48.68 -16.40 1.99
CA ILE A 514 -49.34 -16.86 3.25
C ILE A 514 -50.25 -15.75 3.80
N ILE A 515 -49.75 -14.53 3.89
CA ILE A 515 -50.52 -13.38 4.37
C ILE A 515 -51.70 -13.12 3.46
N TRP A 516 -51.50 -13.22 2.14
CA TRP A 516 -52.56 -13.05 1.16
C TRP A 516 -53.62 -14.14 1.25
N LEU A 517 -53.23 -15.42 1.42
CA LEU A 517 -54.16 -16.54 1.60
C LEU A 517 -54.96 -16.42 2.92
N ARG A 518 -54.29 -16.00 4.02
CA ARG A 518 -55.01 -15.73 5.30
C ARG A 518 -56.07 -14.61 5.18
N ARG A 519 -55.74 -13.52 4.48
CA ARG A 519 -56.69 -12.43 4.24
C ARG A 519 -57.85 -12.81 3.32
N ARG A 520 -57.70 -13.90 2.57
CA ARG A 520 -58.79 -14.41 1.68
C ARG A 520 -59.82 -15.25 2.40
N HIS A 521 -59.50 -15.75 3.58
CA HIS A 521 -60.40 -16.59 4.40
C HIS A 521 -61.00 -15.83 5.58
N LEU A 522 -60.68 -14.56 5.73
CA LEU A 522 -61.37 -13.56 6.56
C LEU A 522 -62.26 -12.70 5.63
#